data_6200cad853c2a60c43dca90ed0b5c7d1
#
_entry.id   6200cad853c2a60c43dca90ed0b5c7d1
#
_cell.length_a   1.000
_cell.length_b   1.000
_cell.length_c   1.000
_cell.angle_alpha   90.00
_cell.angle_beta   90.00
_cell.angle_gamma   90.00
#
_symmetry.space_group_name_H-M   'P 1'
#
loop_
_entity.id
_entity.type
_entity.pdbx_description
1 polymer ?
#
loop_
_entity_poly.entity_id
_entity_poly.type
_entity_poly.pdbx_seq_one_letter_code
_entity_poly.pdbx_strand_id
1 'polypeptide(L)'
;MIRIAVDAMGGDYAPAEMVAGAVDAANDRPDIRIALVGRQEEIQAELSKFTYNKEQIEVVNAAEVIATEEPPVNAIRKKKDSSMVVALNMVKNGEADAFVSAGSSGAILVGGQVIVGRIKGVERPPLAPLIPTEKGVSILIDCGANVDARPSHLVQFARMGSIYMEHVVGIKNPRVAIVNIGAEEEKGNALVKETFPLLKECPDINFIGSIEAREIPHGGADVIVCEAFVGNVILKLYEGVGATLLGMVKKGMMSDLRSKIGALLVKPALKKTLKSFDASQYGGAPLLGLKGLVVKTHGNSKRLEVHNSIIQCVTFKEQQINEKIRASLGTE
;
A
#
# COMPACT_ATOMS: atom_id res chain seq x y z
N MET A 1 -5.59 -19.66 11.66
CA MET A 1 -5.87 -19.46 10.22
C MET A 1 -6.07 -17.97 10.03
N ILE A 2 -5.32 -17.34 9.13
CA ILE A 2 -5.36 -15.89 8.89
C ILE A 2 -6.60 -15.58 8.03
N ARG A 3 -7.40 -14.59 8.45
CA ARG A 3 -8.64 -14.21 7.76
C ARG A 3 -8.54 -12.78 7.23
N ILE A 4 -8.79 -12.58 5.93
CA ILE A 4 -8.68 -11.29 5.26
C ILE A 4 -10.08 -10.85 4.76
N ALA A 5 -10.51 -9.67 5.15
CA ALA A 5 -11.71 -9.04 4.63
C ALA A 5 -11.36 -8.23 3.37
N VAL A 6 -11.99 -8.55 2.26
CA VAL A 6 -11.81 -7.88 0.97
C VAL A 6 -13.07 -7.11 0.63
N ASP A 7 -12.94 -5.80 0.47
CA ASP A 7 -13.99 -4.95 -0.10
C ASP A 7 -14.16 -5.30 -1.58
N ALA A 8 -15.11 -6.17 -1.87
CA ALA A 8 -15.34 -6.69 -3.21
C ALA A 8 -15.96 -5.66 -4.16
N MET A 9 -16.46 -4.54 -3.66
CA MET A 9 -17.14 -3.49 -4.44
C MET A 9 -16.27 -2.26 -4.66
N GLY A 10 -15.03 -2.24 -4.13
CA GLY A 10 -14.09 -1.13 -4.28
C GLY A 10 -13.26 -1.23 -5.55
N GLY A 11 -13.12 -0.12 -6.28
CA GLY A 11 -12.30 0.01 -7.49
C GLY A 11 -13.07 -0.05 -8.81
N ASP A 12 -12.35 0.32 -9.89
CA ASP A 12 -12.92 0.53 -11.23
C ASP A 12 -13.38 -0.79 -11.89
N TYR A 13 -12.82 -1.92 -11.46
CA TYR A 13 -13.10 -3.25 -12.01
C TYR A 13 -13.80 -4.18 -11.01
N ALA A 14 -14.37 -3.61 -9.94
CA ALA A 14 -15.15 -4.36 -8.97
C ALA A 14 -16.47 -4.84 -9.57
N PRO A 15 -17.02 -6.01 -9.16
CA PRO A 15 -16.37 -6.98 -8.26
C PRO A 15 -15.40 -7.96 -8.96
N ALA A 16 -15.34 -7.99 -10.29
CA ALA A 16 -14.69 -9.04 -11.09
C ALA A 16 -13.21 -9.26 -10.72
N GLU A 17 -12.39 -8.20 -10.72
CA GLU A 17 -10.96 -8.31 -10.44
C GLU A 17 -10.69 -8.58 -8.94
N MET A 18 -11.54 -8.05 -8.05
CA MET A 18 -11.44 -8.29 -6.61
C MET A 18 -11.70 -9.76 -6.28
N VAL A 19 -12.77 -10.33 -6.86
CA VAL A 19 -13.11 -11.76 -6.71
C VAL A 19 -12.03 -12.65 -7.33
N ALA A 20 -11.58 -12.33 -8.54
CA ALA A 20 -10.55 -13.13 -9.22
C ALA A 20 -9.22 -13.17 -8.45
N GLY A 21 -8.76 -12.03 -7.94
CA GLY A 21 -7.55 -11.96 -7.12
C GLY A 21 -7.68 -12.68 -5.78
N ALA A 22 -8.85 -12.62 -5.16
CA ALA A 22 -9.14 -13.35 -3.93
C ALA A 22 -9.13 -14.88 -4.16
N VAL A 23 -9.70 -15.35 -5.26
CA VAL A 23 -9.66 -16.78 -5.64
C VAL A 23 -8.24 -17.24 -5.86
N ASP A 24 -7.40 -16.45 -6.55
CA ASP A 24 -5.99 -16.80 -6.74
C ASP A 24 -5.25 -16.92 -5.41
N ALA A 25 -5.44 -15.96 -4.52
CA ALA A 25 -4.79 -15.97 -3.21
C ALA A 25 -5.23 -17.18 -2.36
N ALA A 26 -6.51 -17.53 -2.40
CA ALA A 26 -7.02 -18.72 -1.71
C ALA A 26 -6.44 -20.02 -2.28
N ASN A 27 -6.32 -20.11 -3.60
CA ASN A 27 -5.72 -21.30 -4.26
C ASN A 27 -4.21 -21.42 -3.98
N ASP A 28 -3.49 -20.31 -3.88
CA ASP A 28 -2.05 -20.29 -3.58
C ASP A 28 -1.74 -20.55 -2.09
N ARG A 29 -2.66 -20.18 -1.19
CA ARG A 29 -2.48 -20.28 0.26
C ARG A 29 -3.66 -21.02 0.90
N PRO A 30 -3.55 -22.35 1.07
CA PRO A 30 -4.63 -23.17 1.65
C PRO A 30 -4.87 -22.88 3.16
N ASP A 31 -3.99 -22.17 3.81
CA ASP A 31 -4.00 -21.82 5.23
C ASP A 31 -4.68 -20.48 5.56
N ILE A 32 -5.25 -19.80 4.56
CA ILE A 32 -5.99 -18.55 4.76
C ILE A 32 -7.49 -18.68 4.54
N ARG A 33 -8.24 -17.73 5.05
CA ARG A 33 -9.66 -17.51 4.73
C ARG A 33 -9.87 -16.09 4.23
N ILE A 34 -10.78 -15.94 3.28
CA ILE A 34 -11.12 -14.66 2.66
C ILE A 34 -12.61 -14.42 2.81
N ALA A 35 -12.97 -13.27 3.39
CA ALA A 35 -14.32 -12.75 3.41
C ALA A 35 -14.47 -11.72 2.27
N LEU A 36 -15.20 -12.05 1.23
CA LEU A 36 -15.59 -11.13 0.17
C LEU A 36 -16.83 -10.36 0.63
N VAL A 37 -16.65 -9.07 0.88
CA VAL A 37 -17.70 -8.21 1.44
C VAL A 37 -18.30 -7.33 0.35
N GLY A 38 -19.62 -7.41 0.16
CA GLY A 38 -20.32 -6.62 -0.85
C GLY A 38 -21.65 -7.22 -1.26
N ARG A 39 -22.18 -6.84 -2.42
CA ARG A 39 -23.45 -7.34 -2.91
C ARG A 39 -23.35 -8.82 -3.25
N GLN A 40 -24.03 -9.63 -2.44
CA GLN A 40 -23.91 -11.08 -2.48
C GLN A 40 -24.17 -11.67 -3.86
N GLU A 41 -25.19 -11.23 -4.57
CA GLU A 41 -25.57 -11.76 -5.89
C GLU A 41 -24.47 -11.50 -6.93
N GLU A 42 -23.90 -10.28 -6.94
CA GLU A 42 -22.82 -9.90 -7.86
C GLU A 42 -21.53 -10.71 -7.58
N ILE A 43 -21.17 -10.87 -6.30
CA ILE A 43 -20.00 -11.65 -5.89
C ILE A 43 -20.17 -13.13 -6.24
N GLN A 44 -21.33 -13.72 -5.99
CA GLN A 44 -21.61 -15.12 -6.31
C GLN A 44 -21.61 -15.38 -7.81
N ALA A 45 -22.11 -14.43 -8.62
CA ALA A 45 -22.04 -14.50 -10.07
C ALA A 45 -20.59 -14.54 -10.57
N GLU A 46 -19.70 -13.71 -9.99
CA GLU A 46 -18.28 -13.75 -10.33
C GLU A 46 -17.60 -15.04 -9.84
N LEU A 47 -17.83 -15.46 -8.59
CA LEU A 47 -17.28 -16.70 -8.03
C LEU A 47 -17.65 -17.95 -8.84
N SER A 48 -18.85 -17.96 -9.45
CA SER A 48 -19.29 -19.09 -10.28
C SER A 48 -18.40 -19.37 -11.51
N LYS A 49 -17.56 -18.42 -11.91
CA LYS A 49 -16.63 -18.54 -13.03
C LYS A 49 -15.33 -19.24 -12.67
N PHE A 50 -15.11 -19.56 -11.38
CA PHE A 50 -13.84 -20.09 -10.86
C PHE A 50 -14.02 -21.42 -10.14
N THR A 51 -12.94 -22.20 -10.10
CA THR A 51 -12.80 -23.36 -9.21
C THR A 51 -11.97 -22.95 -8.00
N TYR A 52 -12.50 -23.15 -6.81
CA TYR A 52 -11.83 -22.82 -5.55
C TYR A 52 -12.37 -23.68 -4.41
N ASN A 53 -11.66 -23.74 -3.29
CA ASN A 53 -12.13 -24.40 -2.07
C ASN A 53 -13.17 -23.49 -1.37
N LYS A 54 -14.42 -23.94 -1.34
CA LYS A 54 -15.54 -23.19 -0.74
C LYS A 54 -15.40 -22.92 0.76
N GLU A 55 -14.56 -23.69 1.46
CA GLU A 55 -14.30 -23.47 2.89
C GLU A 55 -13.35 -22.29 3.14
N GLN A 56 -12.62 -21.82 2.10
CA GLN A 56 -11.67 -20.72 2.20
C GLN A 56 -12.29 -19.35 1.86
N ILE A 57 -13.37 -19.32 1.10
CA ILE A 57 -14.00 -18.07 0.67
C ILE A 57 -15.44 -18.04 1.15
N GLU A 58 -15.77 -17.04 1.94
CA GLU A 58 -17.13 -16.73 2.34
C GLU A 58 -17.58 -15.40 1.72
N VAL A 59 -18.87 -15.22 1.54
CA VAL A 59 -19.48 -13.98 1.07
C VAL A 59 -20.25 -13.34 2.22
N VAL A 60 -19.87 -12.10 2.54
CA VAL A 60 -20.53 -11.27 3.56
C VAL A 60 -21.33 -10.20 2.83
N ASN A 61 -22.66 -10.25 2.96
CA ASN A 61 -23.52 -9.29 2.27
C ASN A 61 -23.38 -7.88 2.81
N ALA A 62 -23.24 -6.90 1.91
CA ALA A 62 -23.26 -5.47 2.19
C ALA A 62 -23.90 -4.75 0.98
N ALA A 63 -25.01 -4.04 1.20
CA ALA A 63 -25.82 -3.53 0.10
C ALA A 63 -25.29 -2.21 -0.49
N GLU A 64 -24.58 -1.40 0.31
CA GLU A 64 -24.12 -0.07 -0.08
C GLU A 64 -22.66 -0.09 -0.59
N VAL A 65 -22.33 0.89 -1.42
CA VAL A 65 -20.97 1.13 -1.93
C VAL A 65 -20.60 2.58 -1.69
N ILE A 66 -19.38 2.85 -1.24
CA ILE A 66 -18.82 4.20 -1.12
C ILE A 66 -18.15 4.55 -2.45
N ALA A 67 -18.68 5.54 -3.16
CA ALA A 67 -18.10 6.04 -4.40
C ALA A 67 -16.86 6.93 -4.14
N THR A 68 -16.00 7.05 -5.15
CA THR A 68 -14.71 7.77 -5.01
C THR A 68 -14.91 9.27 -4.75
N GLU A 69 -15.98 9.86 -5.29
CA GLU A 69 -16.30 11.28 -5.20
C GLU A 69 -16.96 11.68 -3.88
N GLU A 70 -17.42 10.70 -3.09
CA GLU A 70 -18.13 11.01 -1.85
C GLU A 70 -17.19 11.57 -0.78
N PRO A 71 -17.64 12.60 -0.02
CA PRO A 71 -16.86 13.12 1.10
C PRO A 71 -16.57 12.00 2.12
N PRO A 72 -15.30 11.65 2.35
CA PRO A 72 -14.91 10.43 3.08
C PRO A 72 -15.52 10.29 4.47
N VAL A 73 -15.47 11.38 5.27
CA VAL A 73 -15.99 11.38 6.64
C VAL A 73 -17.50 11.13 6.68
N ASN A 74 -18.25 11.74 5.74
CA ASN A 74 -19.68 11.57 5.64
C ASN A 74 -20.04 10.17 5.16
N ALA A 75 -19.34 9.64 4.17
CA ALA A 75 -19.55 8.31 3.62
C ALA A 75 -19.37 7.23 4.72
N ILE A 76 -18.24 7.24 5.42
CA ILE A 76 -17.94 6.31 6.54
C ILE A 76 -18.98 6.43 7.66
N ARG A 77 -19.46 7.64 7.95
CA ARG A 77 -20.44 7.85 9.03
C ARG A 77 -21.85 7.41 8.66
N LYS A 78 -22.28 7.62 7.41
CA LYS A 78 -23.65 7.38 6.98
C LYS A 78 -23.88 6.00 6.40
N LYS A 79 -22.97 5.50 5.54
CA LYS A 79 -23.11 4.21 4.83
C LYS A 79 -22.59 3.04 5.67
N LYS A 80 -23.37 2.68 6.70
CA LYS A 80 -22.97 1.62 7.65
C LYS A 80 -23.02 0.22 7.05
N ASP A 81 -23.83 0.02 6.04
CA ASP A 81 -23.96 -1.24 5.27
C ASP A 81 -23.13 -1.21 3.98
N SER A 82 -22.13 -0.34 3.88
CA SER A 82 -21.20 -0.40 2.75
C SER A 82 -20.16 -1.50 2.93
N SER A 83 -19.78 -2.11 1.81
CA SER A 83 -18.75 -3.16 1.76
C SER A 83 -17.47 -2.78 2.52
N MET A 84 -17.04 -1.53 2.35
CA MET A 84 -15.89 -0.97 3.06
C MET A 84 -16.09 -0.90 4.58
N VAL A 85 -17.22 -0.35 5.05
CA VAL A 85 -17.48 -0.18 6.49
C VAL A 85 -17.70 -1.53 7.17
N VAL A 86 -18.43 -2.44 6.53
CA VAL A 86 -18.63 -3.81 7.04
C VAL A 86 -17.29 -4.54 7.17
N ALA A 87 -16.44 -4.53 6.13
CA ALA A 87 -15.13 -5.17 6.14
C ALA A 87 -14.17 -4.57 7.20
N LEU A 88 -14.16 -3.24 7.37
CA LEU A 88 -13.39 -2.58 8.43
C LEU A 88 -13.89 -2.93 9.84
N ASN A 89 -15.20 -3.11 10.02
CA ASN A 89 -15.74 -3.58 11.30
C ASN A 89 -15.36 -5.02 11.60
N MET A 90 -15.27 -5.91 10.60
CA MET A 90 -14.75 -7.27 10.80
C MET A 90 -13.32 -7.23 11.37
N VAL A 91 -12.46 -6.34 10.86
CA VAL A 91 -11.11 -6.16 11.42
C VAL A 91 -11.14 -5.60 12.84
N LYS A 92 -11.98 -4.58 13.09
CA LYS A 92 -12.16 -4.00 14.44
C LYS A 92 -12.58 -5.04 15.47
N ASN A 93 -13.50 -5.93 15.10
CA ASN A 93 -14.09 -6.92 15.99
C ASN A 93 -13.19 -8.16 16.16
N GLY A 94 -12.06 -8.26 15.44
CA GLY A 94 -11.20 -9.44 15.42
C GLY A 94 -11.76 -10.62 14.62
N GLU A 95 -12.79 -10.36 13.79
CA GLU A 95 -13.36 -11.34 12.85
C GLU A 95 -12.49 -11.49 11.60
N ALA A 96 -11.65 -10.50 11.29
CA ALA A 96 -10.62 -10.55 10.26
C ALA A 96 -9.31 -9.92 10.79
N ASP A 97 -8.17 -10.40 10.30
CA ASP A 97 -6.84 -9.90 10.65
C ASP A 97 -6.43 -8.68 9.82
N ALA A 98 -6.95 -8.59 8.60
CA ALA A 98 -6.62 -7.52 7.66
C ALA A 98 -7.80 -7.15 6.75
N PHE A 99 -7.71 -5.97 6.17
CA PHE A 99 -8.64 -5.41 5.19
C PHE A 99 -7.91 -5.02 3.92
N VAL A 100 -8.48 -5.33 2.75
CA VAL A 100 -7.98 -4.95 1.42
C VAL A 100 -9.09 -4.27 0.63
N SER A 101 -8.81 -3.13 0.02
CA SER A 101 -9.75 -2.42 -0.86
C SER A 101 -9.05 -1.62 -1.96
N ALA A 102 -9.66 -1.56 -3.13
CA ALA A 102 -9.32 -0.66 -4.23
C ALA A 102 -10.24 0.59 -4.28
N GLY A 103 -11.08 0.80 -3.28
CA GLY A 103 -12.04 1.90 -3.22
C GLY A 103 -11.43 3.26 -2.88
N SER A 104 -12.28 4.21 -2.47
CA SER A 104 -11.91 5.60 -2.15
C SER A 104 -10.78 5.68 -1.11
N SER A 105 -9.64 6.26 -1.49
CA SER A 105 -8.48 6.42 -0.60
C SER A 105 -8.83 7.20 0.66
N GLY A 106 -9.57 8.30 0.51
CA GLY A 106 -10.00 9.11 1.65
C GLY A 106 -10.89 8.32 2.62
N ALA A 107 -11.82 7.52 2.10
CA ALA A 107 -12.70 6.69 2.92
C ALA A 107 -11.92 5.58 3.65
N ILE A 108 -10.96 4.93 2.98
CA ILE A 108 -10.08 3.92 3.59
C ILE A 108 -9.26 4.54 4.73
N LEU A 109 -8.65 5.72 4.52
CA LEU A 109 -7.87 6.41 5.54
C LEU A 109 -8.72 6.79 6.75
N VAL A 110 -9.88 7.39 6.52
CA VAL A 110 -10.82 7.75 7.60
C VAL A 110 -11.33 6.51 8.31
N GLY A 111 -11.78 5.50 7.57
CA GLY A 111 -12.31 4.26 8.12
C GLY A 111 -11.26 3.49 8.93
N GLY A 112 -10.04 3.37 8.42
CA GLY A 112 -8.92 2.76 9.13
C GLY A 112 -8.65 3.44 10.48
N GLN A 113 -8.60 4.77 10.50
CA GLN A 113 -8.35 5.51 11.75
C GLN A 113 -9.52 5.47 12.73
N VAL A 114 -10.77 5.62 12.24
CA VAL A 114 -11.94 5.79 13.11
C VAL A 114 -12.56 4.45 13.51
N ILE A 115 -12.58 3.46 12.62
CA ILE A 115 -13.18 2.15 12.86
C ILE A 115 -12.17 1.17 13.45
N VAL A 116 -11.06 0.89 12.75
CA VAL A 116 -10.04 -0.07 13.19
C VAL A 116 -9.26 0.48 14.38
N GLY A 117 -8.91 1.75 14.34
CA GLY A 117 -8.21 2.45 15.41
C GLY A 117 -6.70 2.18 15.41
N ARG A 118 -5.98 3.04 16.15
CA ARG A 118 -4.50 3.04 16.22
C ARG A 118 -3.97 2.10 17.28
N ILE A 119 -2.78 1.55 17.06
CA ILE A 119 -1.96 0.94 18.11
C ILE A 119 -1.67 1.99 19.17
N LYS A 120 -1.68 1.60 20.46
CA LYS A 120 -1.30 2.50 21.56
C LYS A 120 0.13 3.02 21.31
N GLY A 121 0.34 4.33 21.43
CA GLY A 121 1.62 4.98 21.15
C GLY A 121 1.78 5.51 19.74
N VAL A 122 1.05 4.99 18.75
CA VAL A 122 1.05 5.56 17.40
C VAL A 122 0.27 6.88 17.38
N GLU A 123 0.95 7.97 17.07
CA GLU A 123 0.32 9.30 17.00
C GLU A 123 -0.50 9.44 15.71
N ARG A 124 0.05 9.03 14.59
CA ARG A 124 -0.57 9.13 13.25
C ARG A 124 -0.21 7.91 12.39
N PRO A 125 -1.17 7.15 11.89
CA PRO A 125 -0.94 6.08 10.91
C PRO A 125 -0.57 6.68 9.55
N PRO A 126 0.61 6.35 8.98
CA PRO A 126 0.99 6.77 7.63
C PRO A 126 0.49 5.81 6.57
N LEU A 127 0.25 6.32 5.36
CA LEU A 127 0.09 5.51 4.14
C LEU A 127 1.46 5.30 3.49
N ALA A 128 1.86 4.06 3.29
CA ALA A 128 3.24 3.71 3.00
C ALA A 128 3.39 2.80 1.74
N PRO A 129 3.16 3.32 0.52
CA PRO A 129 3.36 2.56 -0.70
C PRO A 129 4.83 2.20 -0.92
N LEU A 130 5.05 1.04 -1.54
CA LEU A 130 6.33 0.71 -2.14
C LEU A 130 6.44 1.35 -3.53
N ILE A 131 7.59 1.91 -3.84
CA ILE A 131 7.92 2.48 -5.14
C ILE A 131 9.09 1.72 -5.76
N PRO A 132 9.07 1.43 -7.09
CA PRO A 132 10.15 0.72 -7.75
C PRO A 132 11.37 1.63 -7.89
N THR A 133 12.55 1.05 -7.80
CA THR A 133 13.84 1.72 -8.00
C THR A 133 14.78 0.84 -8.80
N GLU A 134 15.91 1.38 -9.25
CA GLU A 134 16.94 0.58 -9.93
C GLU A 134 17.50 -0.57 -9.09
N LYS A 135 17.40 -0.47 -7.74
CA LYS A 135 17.93 -1.48 -6.79
C LYS A 135 16.84 -2.38 -6.20
N GLY A 136 15.61 -2.32 -6.71
CA GLY A 136 14.47 -3.07 -6.21
C GLY A 136 13.32 -2.14 -5.83
N VAL A 137 12.94 -2.08 -4.55
CA VAL A 137 11.88 -1.20 -4.06
C VAL A 137 12.31 -0.40 -2.85
N SER A 138 11.73 0.79 -2.69
CA SER A 138 11.82 1.61 -1.48
C SER A 138 10.42 1.88 -0.96
N ILE A 139 10.26 2.02 0.36
CA ILE A 139 9.00 2.48 0.95
C ILE A 139 9.00 4.01 1.03
N LEU A 140 7.96 4.65 0.50
CA LEU A 140 7.75 6.09 0.62
C LEU A 140 6.68 6.33 1.69
N ILE A 141 7.03 7.04 2.75
CA ILE A 141 6.22 7.15 3.96
C ILE A 141 6.31 8.56 4.56
N ASP A 142 5.24 9.34 4.62
CA ASP A 142 3.83 9.14 4.35
C ASP A 142 3.43 9.63 2.94
N CYS A 143 2.40 9.01 2.34
CA CYS A 143 1.90 9.35 1.00
C CYS A 143 0.42 9.72 0.96
N GLY A 144 -0.08 10.52 1.91
CA GLY A 144 -1.44 11.04 1.78
C GLY A 144 -2.32 10.94 3.02
N ALA A 145 -1.82 10.42 4.14
CA ALA A 145 -2.61 10.31 5.36
C ALA A 145 -2.48 11.54 6.29
N ASN A 146 -1.28 12.15 6.38
CA ASN A 146 -0.98 13.19 7.37
C ASN A 146 -0.25 14.38 6.72
N VAL A 147 -1.01 15.35 6.20
CA VAL A 147 -0.47 16.56 5.54
C VAL A 147 0.27 17.45 6.55
N ASP A 148 -0.34 17.67 7.74
CA ASP A 148 0.25 18.46 8.80
C ASP A 148 0.98 17.56 9.81
N ALA A 149 2.13 17.02 9.40
CA ALA A 149 2.96 16.18 10.25
C ALA A 149 3.80 17.00 11.23
N ARG A 150 4.20 16.37 12.34
CA ARG A 150 5.15 16.90 13.34
C ARG A 150 6.44 16.07 13.28
N PRO A 151 7.55 16.57 13.82
CA PRO A 151 8.81 15.82 13.88
C PRO A 151 8.66 14.43 14.50
N SER A 152 7.87 14.31 15.61
CA SER A 152 7.59 13.03 16.26
C SER A 152 6.89 12.02 15.34
N HIS A 153 6.02 12.50 14.45
CA HIS A 153 5.35 11.63 13.46
C HIS A 153 6.37 11.05 12.47
N LEU A 154 7.28 11.88 11.94
CA LEU A 154 8.28 11.43 10.98
C LEU A 154 9.25 10.42 11.60
N VAL A 155 9.62 10.58 12.87
CA VAL A 155 10.40 9.58 13.61
C VAL A 155 9.64 8.25 13.71
N GLN A 156 8.35 8.29 14.05
CA GLN A 156 7.53 7.07 14.07
C GLN A 156 7.39 6.44 12.67
N PHE A 157 7.28 7.26 11.61
CA PHE A 157 7.23 6.77 10.23
C PHE A 157 8.53 6.06 9.84
N ALA A 158 9.68 6.64 10.21
CA ALA A 158 10.99 6.02 9.99
C ALA A 158 11.08 4.63 10.65
N ARG A 159 10.68 4.49 11.91
CA ARG A 159 10.64 3.23 12.64
C ARG A 159 9.70 2.21 11.99
N MET A 160 8.46 2.62 11.71
CA MET A 160 7.47 1.75 11.06
C MET A 160 7.90 1.32 9.66
N GLY A 161 8.48 2.23 8.88
CA GLY A 161 9.05 1.94 7.56
C GLY A 161 10.21 0.94 7.64
N SER A 162 11.13 1.11 8.60
CA SER A 162 12.24 0.18 8.82
C SER A 162 11.76 -1.21 9.17
N ILE A 163 10.82 -1.34 10.11
CA ILE A 163 10.22 -2.63 10.48
C ILE A 163 9.56 -3.30 9.28
N TYR A 164 8.84 -2.53 8.47
CA TYR A 164 8.18 -3.05 7.28
C TYR A 164 9.18 -3.55 6.24
N MET A 165 10.19 -2.74 5.90
CA MET A 165 11.21 -3.11 4.91
C MET A 165 12.04 -4.31 5.35
N GLU A 166 12.34 -4.43 6.63
CA GLU A 166 13.11 -5.55 7.15
C GLU A 166 12.32 -6.85 7.16
N HIS A 167 11.08 -6.81 7.64
CA HIS A 167 10.33 -8.04 7.92
C HIS A 167 9.33 -8.44 6.83
N VAL A 168 8.85 -7.51 6.02
CA VAL A 168 7.92 -7.81 4.91
C VAL A 168 8.66 -7.89 3.58
N VAL A 169 9.57 -6.95 3.32
CA VAL A 169 10.32 -6.91 2.05
C VAL A 169 11.61 -7.73 2.15
N GLY A 170 12.19 -7.90 3.36
CA GLY A 170 13.38 -8.72 3.59
C GLY A 170 14.70 -7.98 3.46
N ILE A 171 14.70 -6.65 3.49
CA ILE A 171 15.93 -5.81 3.43
C ILE A 171 16.47 -5.64 4.84
N LYS A 172 17.57 -6.32 5.16
CA LYS A 172 18.22 -6.22 6.48
C LYS A 172 18.82 -4.84 6.69
N ASN A 173 18.59 -4.27 7.89
CA ASN A 173 19.10 -2.97 8.31
C ASN A 173 18.84 -1.87 7.26
N PRO A 174 17.56 -1.62 6.88
CA PRO A 174 17.20 -0.76 5.77
C PRO A 174 17.70 0.69 6.00
N ARG A 175 18.22 1.29 4.95
CA ARG A 175 18.74 2.67 4.95
C ARG A 175 17.58 3.64 4.97
N VAL A 176 17.52 4.48 6.00
CA VAL A 176 16.47 5.49 6.22
C VAL A 176 16.99 6.86 5.83
N ALA A 177 16.26 7.58 4.99
CA ALA A 177 16.55 8.97 4.66
C ALA A 177 15.30 9.85 4.74
N ILE A 178 15.50 11.12 5.11
CA ILE A 178 14.44 12.13 5.06
C ILE A 178 14.49 12.89 3.73
N VAL A 179 13.34 13.10 3.09
CA VAL A 179 13.25 13.90 1.86
C VAL A 179 13.66 15.34 2.14
N ASN A 180 14.60 15.86 1.36
CA ASN A 180 15.09 17.22 1.50
C ASN A 180 15.37 17.84 0.13
N ILE A 181 15.65 19.14 0.09
CA ILE A 181 16.01 19.93 -1.11
C ILE A 181 17.53 19.93 -1.40
N GLY A 182 18.32 19.28 -0.58
CA GLY A 182 19.77 19.12 -0.70
C GLY A 182 20.29 18.17 0.38
N ALA A 183 21.56 17.75 0.25
CA ALA A 183 22.19 16.76 1.13
C ALA A 183 22.60 17.35 2.50
N GLU A 184 22.76 18.67 2.60
CA GLU A 184 23.26 19.35 3.79
C GLU A 184 22.20 19.40 4.91
N GLU A 185 22.62 19.22 6.16
CA GLU A 185 21.74 19.13 7.34
C GLU A 185 20.95 20.43 7.58
N GLU A 186 21.52 21.58 7.24
CA GLU A 186 20.90 22.89 7.43
C GLU A 186 19.83 23.25 6.38
N LYS A 187 19.74 22.48 5.30
CA LYS A 187 18.73 22.69 4.26
C LYS A 187 17.35 22.12 4.66
N GLY A 188 16.33 22.58 3.97
CA GLY A 188 14.96 22.13 4.15
C GLY A 188 14.07 23.13 4.87
N ASN A 189 12.80 22.76 4.98
CA ASN A 189 11.78 23.51 5.74
C ASN A 189 11.94 23.27 7.26
N ALA A 190 11.12 23.98 8.05
CA ALA A 190 11.17 23.86 9.52
C ALA A 190 10.98 22.39 9.98
N LEU A 191 10.01 21.67 9.39
CA LEU A 191 9.74 20.29 9.76
C LEU A 191 10.96 19.37 9.55
N VAL A 192 11.65 19.49 8.40
CA VAL A 192 12.85 18.71 8.10
C VAL A 192 13.98 19.05 9.08
N LYS A 193 14.25 20.34 9.32
CA LYS A 193 15.31 20.80 10.24
C LYS A 193 15.09 20.34 11.68
N GLU A 194 13.84 20.32 12.15
CA GLU A 194 13.48 19.84 13.47
C GLU A 194 13.52 18.31 13.58
N THR A 195 13.19 17.61 12.49
CA THR A 195 13.15 16.14 12.46
C THR A 195 14.54 15.50 12.31
N PHE A 196 15.42 16.12 11.53
CA PHE A 196 16.73 15.56 11.20
C PHE A 196 17.57 15.15 12.44
N PRO A 197 17.76 16.00 13.45
CA PRO A 197 18.50 15.60 14.64
C PRO A 197 17.82 14.45 15.40
N LEU A 198 16.49 14.41 15.46
CA LEU A 198 15.75 13.34 16.12
C LEU A 198 15.96 11.98 15.41
N LEU A 199 16.00 11.97 14.08
CA LEU A 199 16.31 10.76 13.32
C LEU A 199 17.76 10.33 13.51
N LYS A 200 18.71 11.28 13.58
CA LYS A 200 20.14 11.02 13.79
C LYS A 200 20.41 10.40 15.16
N GLU A 201 19.66 10.78 16.19
CA GLU A 201 19.74 10.25 17.54
C GLU A 201 18.92 8.98 17.77
N CYS A 202 18.14 8.53 16.78
CA CYS A 202 17.28 7.37 16.89
C CYS A 202 18.09 6.06 16.74
N PRO A 203 18.27 5.26 17.82
CA PRO A 203 19.23 4.15 17.82
C PRO A 203 18.74 2.91 17.08
N ASP A 204 17.45 2.82 16.81
CA ASP A 204 16.78 1.64 16.25
C ASP A 204 16.50 1.76 14.73
N ILE A 205 17.11 2.77 14.07
CA ILE A 205 17.05 2.93 12.61
C ILE A 205 18.44 3.17 12.02
N ASN A 206 18.65 2.78 10.79
CA ASN A 206 19.88 3.07 10.04
C ASN A 206 19.70 4.39 9.27
N PHE A 207 19.73 5.51 9.98
CA PHE A 207 19.58 6.82 9.37
C PHE A 207 20.82 7.23 8.59
N ILE A 208 20.67 7.51 7.29
CA ILE A 208 21.75 7.88 6.37
C ILE A 208 21.75 9.36 5.97
N GLY A 209 20.83 10.17 6.54
CA GLY A 209 20.76 11.61 6.26
C GLY A 209 19.63 12.00 5.32
N SER A 210 19.84 13.04 4.54
CA SER A 210 18.87 13.57 3.56
C SER A 210 18.92 12.81 2.23
N ILE A 211 17.77 12.77 1.51
CA ILE A 211 17.68 12.31 0.13
C ILE A 211 16.97 13.37 -0.72
N GLU A 212 17.55 13.71 -1.86
CA GLU A 212 16.87 14.52 -2.86
C GLU A 212 15.94 13.66 -3.73
N ALA A 213 14.81 14.23 -4.18
CA ALA A 213 13.82 13.47 -4.97
C ALA A 213 14.39 12.83 -6.24
N ARG A 214 15.44 13.41 -6.85
CA ARG A 214 16.12 12.84 -8.03
C ARG A 214 16.87 11.54 -7.75
N GLU A 215 17.23 11.26 -6.49
CA GLU A 215 17.98 10.07 -6.10
C GLU A 215 17.06 8.88 -5.77
N ILE A 216 15.78 9.16 -5.59
CA ILE A 216 14.77 8.13 -5.29
C ILE A 216 14.74 7.03 -6.35
N PRO A 217 14.65 7.32 -7.67
CA PRO A 217 14.64 6.30 -8.72
C PRO A 217 15.89 5.41 -8.72
N HIS A 218 17.03 5.93 -8.24
CA HIS A 218 18.30 5.22 -8.16
C HIS A 218 18.43 4.34 -6.90
N GLY A 219 17.42 4.29 -6.04
CA GLY A 219 17.47 3.52 -4.78
C GLY A 219 18.49 4.11 -3.81
N GLY A 220 18.47 5.43 -3.61
CA GLY A 220 19.33 6.15 -2.67
C GLY A 220 19.08 5.76 -1.21
N ALA A 221 17.85 5.41 -0.86
CA ALA A 221 17.44 4.91 0.46
C ALA A 221 16.39 3.80 0.31
N ASP A 222 16.22 2.98 1.35
CA ASP A 222 15.23 1.90 1.37
C ASP A 222 13.92 2.37 2.04
N VAL A 223 14.05 3.29 3.02
CA VAL A 223 12.93 3.97 3.68
C VAL A 223 13.06 5.48 3.43
N ILE A 224 12.08 6.05 2.77
CA ILE A 224 12.05 7.45 2.34
C ILE A 224 10.98 8.16 3.14
N VAL A 225 11.41 8.98 4.12
CA VAL A 225 10.53 9.63 5.10
C VAL A 225 10.16 11.04 4.66
N CYS A 226 8.88 11.35 4.66
CA CYS A 226 8.35 12.70 4.40
C CYS A 226 6.96 12.85 5.04
N GLU A 227 6.41 14.06 5.00
CA GLU A 227 4.99 14.26 5.29
C GLU A 227 4.12 13.98 4.05
N ALA A 228 2.81 13.83 4.25
CA ALA A 228 1.91 13.30 3.23
C ALA A 228 1.77 14.16 1.97
N PHE A 229 1.94 15.48 2.05
CA PHE A 229 1.86 16.35 0.86
C PHE A 229 3.05 16.09 -0.07
N VAL A 230 4.27 16.15 0.46
CA VAL A 230 5.50 15.84 -0.29
C VAL A 230 5.45 14.42 -0.82
N GLY A 231 5.11 13.44 0.02
CA GLY A 231 5.04 12.03 -0.39
C GLY A 231 4.02 11.79 -1.51
N ASN A 232 2.84 12.39 -1.43
CA ASN A 232 1.82 12.26 -2.47
C ASN A 232 2.25 12.94 -3.78
N VAL A 233 2.91 14.09 -3.71
CA VAL A 233 3.47 14.78 -4.90
C VAL A 233 4.53 13.91 -5.56
N ILE A 234 5.47 13.36 -4.80
CA ILE A 234 6.50 12.45 -5.31
C ILE A 234 5.85 11.24 -5.97
N LEU A 235 4.94 10.56 -5.28
CA LEU A 235 4.25 9.36 -5.77
C LEU A 235 3.53 9.62 -7.09
N LYS A 236 2.71 10.68 -7.14
CA LYS A 236 1.92 11.00 -8.33
C LYS A 236 2.76 11.46 -9.51
N LEU A 237 3.84 12.21 -9.26
CA LEU A 237 4.79 12.59 -10.31
C LEU A 237 5.52 11.35 -10.84
N TYR A 238 5.97 10.46 -9.94
CA TYR A 238 6.66 9.23 -10.28
C TYR A 238 5.81 8.31 -11.17
N GLU A 239 4.56 8.07 -10.77
CA GLU A 239 3.57 7.32 -11.53
C GLU A 239 3.29 7.98 -12.90
N GLY A 240 3.08 9.29 -12.92
CA GLY A 240 2.74 10.05 -14.13
C GLY A 240 3.88 10.06 -15.16
N VAL A 241 5.11 10.31 -14.70
CA VAL A 241 6.31 10.29 -15.57
C VAL A 241 6.54 8.90 -16.13
N GLY A 242 6.47 7.86 -15.29
CA GLY A 242 6.62 6.47 -15.71
C GLY A 242 5.62 6.08 -16.79
N ALA A 243 4.32 6.34 -16.55
CA ALA A 243 3.26 6.04 -17.52
C ALA A 243 3.44 6.81 -18.84
N THR A 244 3.80 8.09 -18.78
CA THR A 244 4.02 8.94 -19.96
C THR A 244 5.19 8.43 -20.80
N LEU A 245 6.35 8.17 -20.18
CA LEU A 245 7.53 7.67 -20.89
C LEU A 245 7.27 6.32 -21.55
N LEU A 246 6.63 5.38 -20.84
CA LEU A 246 6.25 4.08 -21.41
C LEU A 246 5.27 4.23 -22.59
N GLY A 247 4.31 5.15 -22.47
CA GLY A 247 3.39 5.49 -23.55
C GLY A 247 4.10 6.03 -24.80
N MET A 248 5.06 6.96 -24.60
CA MET A 248 5.88 7.53 -25.69
C MET A 248 6.75 6.46 -26.37
N VAL A 249 7.43 5.61 -25.59
CA VAL A 249 8.23 4.49 -26.10
C VAL A 249 7.37 3.54 -26.93
N LYS A 250 6.21 3.14 -26.39
CA LYS A 250 5.25 2.28 -27.12
C LYS A 250 4.78 2.92 -28.43
N LYS A 251 4.45 4.22 -28.41
CA LYS A 251 4.03 4.96 -29.61
C LYS A 251 5.15 5.00 -30.67
N GLY A 252 6.40 5.28 -30.26
CA GLY A 252 7.56 5.28 -31.13
C GLY A 252 7.82 3.89 -31.75
N MET A 253 7.75 2.84 -30.93
CA MET A 253 7.92 1.45 -31.40
C MET A 253 6.83 1.00 -32.39
N MET A 254 5.68 1.62 -32.38
CA MET A 254 4.55 1.29 -33.25
C MET A 254 4.39 2.25 -34.44
N SER A 255 5.33 3.19 -34.66
CA SER A 255 5.20 4.27 -35.65
C SER A 255 5.27 3.76 -37.10
N ASP A 256 6.12 2.81 -37.42
CA ASP A 256 6.34 2.29 -38.78
C ASP A 256 6.66 0.78 -38.75
N LEU A 257 6.78 0.17 -39.92
CA LEU A 257 6.99 -1.27 -40.04
C LEU A 257 8.34 -1.74 -39.49
N ARG A 258 9.41 -0.94 -39.68
CA ARG A 258 10.76 -1.29 -39.16
C ARG A 258 10.78 -1.24 -37.65
N SER A 259 10.18 -0.16 -37.05
CA SER A 259 10.04 -0.01 -35.62
C SER A 259 9.22 -1.13 -34.98
N LYS A 260 8.15 -1.61 -35.64
CA LYS A 260 7.34 -2.74 -35.19
C LYS A 260 8.14 -4.05 -35.18
N ILE A 261 8.93 -4.31 -36.20
CA ILE A 261 9.81 -5.50 -36.26
C ILE A 261 10.86 -5.41 -35.15
N GLY A 262 11.52 -4.26 -34.99
CA GLY A 262 12.46 -4.03 -33.89
C GLY A 262 11.82 -4.23 -32.51
N ALA A 263 10.60 -3.70 -32.33
CA ALA A 263 9.84 -3.87 -31.09
C ALA A 263 9.55 -5.35 -30.78
N LEU A 264 9.24 -6.15 -31.78
CA LEU A 264 9.01 -7.59 -31.60
C LEU A 264 10.28 -8.30 -31.09
N LEU A 265 11.44 -7.95 -31.63
CA LEU A 265 12.73 -8.52 -31.24
C LEU A 265 13.14 -8.13 -29.80
N VAL A 266 12.92 -6.87 -29.40
CA VAL A 266 13.30 -6.39 -28.05
C VAL A 266 12.23 -6.64 -26.98
N LYS A 267 11.01 -7.04 -27.37
CA LYS A 267 9.87 -7.26 -26.46
C LYS A 267 10.20 -8.15 -25.24
N PRO A 268 10.92 -9.28 -25.37
CA PRO A 268 11.25 -10.12 -24.21
C PRO A 268 12.14 -9.40 -23.19
N ALA A 269 13.18 -8.70 -23.67
CA ALA A 269 14.10 -7.93 -22.82
C ALA A 269 13.37 -6.77 -22.11
N LEU A 270 12.57 -6.00 -22.88
CA LEU A 270 11.78 -4.90 -22.34
C LEU A 270 10.78 -5.39 -21.29
N LYS A 271 10.08 -6.51 -21.55
CA LYS A 271 9.15 -7.10 -20.57
C LYS A 271 9.86 -7.50 -19.27
N LYS A 272 11.07 -8.05 -19.35
CA LYS A 272 11.88 -8.42 -18.19
C LYS A 272 12.26 -7.17 -17.37
N THR A 273 12.75 -6.12 -18.03
CA THR A 273 13.12 -4.85 -17.39
C THR A 273 11.92 -4.17 -16.74
N LEU A 274 10.78 -4.09 -17.46
CA LEU A 274 9.56 -3.48 -16.91
C LEU A 274 9.00 -4.28 -15.73
N LYS A 275 9.12 -5.61 -15.75
CA LYS A 275 8.70 -6.44 -14.63
C LYS A 275 9.54 -6.17 -13.37
N SER A 276 10.83 -5.93 -13.49
CA SER A 276 11.67 -5.57 -12.32
C SER A 276 11.39 -4.17 -11.76
N PHE A 277 10.70 -3.33 -12.54
CA PHE A 277 10.30 -1.97 -12.16
C PHE A 277 8.80 -1.88 -11.81
N ASP A 278 8.21 -2.99 -11.37
CA ASP A 278 6.79 -3.08 -11.05
C ASP A 278 6.58 -3.36 -9.56
N ALA A 279 6.20 -2.31 -8.82
CA ALA A 279 5.93 -2.40 -7.39
C ALA A 279 4.64 -3.17 -7.06
N SER A 280 3.75 -3.40 -8.03
CA SER A 280 2.50 -4.14 -7.82
C SER A 280 2.74 -5.59 -7.36
N GLN A 281 3.94 -6.12 -7.63
CA GLN A 281 4.36 -7.45 -7.15
C GLN A 281 4.44 -7.55 -5.62
N TYR A 282 4.56 -6.42 -4.91
CA TYR A 282 4.67 -6.36 -3.45
C TYR A 282 3.34 -6.06 -2.76
N GLY A 283 2.25 -5.91 -3.50
CA GLY A 283 0.92 -5.62 -2.99
C GLY A 283 0.55 -4.14 -3.02
N GLY A 284 -0.39 -3.75 -2.18
CA GLY A 284 -0.89 -2.39 -2.08
C GLY A 284 -0.11 -1.52 -1.07
N ALA A 285 -0.61 -0.30 -0.86
CA ALA A 285 -0.10 0.63 0.15
C ALA A 285 -0.70 0.32 1.53
N PRO A 286 0.08 -0.16 2.50
CA PRO A 286 -0.41 -0.39 3.85
C PRO A 286 -0.58 0.93 4.62
N LEU A 287 -1.61 0.99 5.45
CA LEU A 287 -1.79 2.01 6.48
C LEU A 287 -1.20 1.46 7.78
N LEU A 288 0.04 1.83 8.08
CA LEU A 288 0.80 1.27 9.20
C LEU A 288 0.37 1.87 10.55
N GLY A 289 0.54 1.13 11.63
CA GLY A 289 0.25 1.59 12.99
C GLY A 289 -1.22 1.51 13.40
N LEU A 290 -2.06 0.81 12.66
CA LEU A 290 -3.43 0.45 13.06
C LEU A 290 -3.45 -0.88 13.81
N LYS A 291 -4.49 -1.10 14.62
CA LYS A 291 -4.69 -2.35 15.39
C LYS A 291 -4.83 -3.59 14.51
N GLY A 292 -5.36 -3.43 13.30
CA GLY A 292 -5.41 -4.44 12.24
C GLY A 292 -4.87 -3.85 10.94
N LEU A 293 -4.31 -4.66 10.07
CA LEU A 293 -3.75 -4.18 8.81
C LEU A 293 -4.85 -3.71 7.85
N VAL A 294 -4.68 -2.51 7.32
CA VAL A 294 -5.49 -1.94 6.25
C VAL A 294 -4.59 -1.71 5.04
N VAL A 295 -4.91 -2.34 3.92
CA VAL A 295 -4.17 -2.20 2.66
C VAL A 295 -5.06 -1.58 1.60
N LYS A 296 -4.56 -0.50 1.02
CA LYS A 296 -5.18 0.17 -0.12
C LYS A 296 -4.49 -0.24 -1.41
N THR A 297 -5.23 -0.78 -2.37
CA THR A 297 -4.74 -0.96 -3.74
C THR A 297 -5.14 0.21 -4.64
N HIS A 298 -4.59 0.29 -5.84
CA HIS A 298 -5.01 1.28 -6.82
C HIS A 298 -6.47 1.08 -7.25
N GLY A 299 -7.19 2.18 -7.59
CA GLY A 299 -8.57 2.08 -8.11
C GLY A 299 -8.69 1.20 -9.35
N ASN A 300 -7.68 1.24 -10.22
CA ASN A 300 -7.58 0.42 -11.42
C ASN A 300 -6.85 -0.93 -11.23
N SER A 301 -6.70 -1.39 -9.99
CA SER A 301 -6.06 -2.67 -9.67
C SER A 301 -6.77 -3.84 -10.34
N LYS A 302 -5.96 -4.76 -10.81
CA LYS A 302 -6.41 -6.00 -11.43
C LYS A 302 -6.11 -7.20 -10.53
N ARG A 303 -6.54 -8.36 -10.99
CA ARG A 303 -6.42 -9.67 -10.34
C ARG A 303 -5.08 -9.89 -9.62
N LEU A 304 -3.94 -9.61 -10.31
CA LEU A 304 -2.61 -9.83 -9.74
C LEU A 304 -2.32 -8.90 -8.54
N GLU A 305 -2.66 -7.61 -8.64
CA GLU A 305 -2.43 -6.66 -7.54
C GLU A 305 -3.30 -6.98 -6.33
N VAL A 306 -4.54 -7.41 -6.54
CA VAL A 306 -5.44 -7.84 -5.46
C VAL A 306 -4.88 -9.09 -4.78
N HIS A 307 -4.48 -10.11 -5.56
CA HIS A 307 -3.80 -11.30 -5.06
C HIS A 307 -2.60 -10.92 -4.19
N ASN A 308 -1.66 -10.12 -4.73
CA ASN A 308 -0.44 -9.74 -4.02
C ASN A 308 -0.74 -8.93 -2.74
N SER A 309 -1.79 -8.10 -2.75
CA SER A 309 -2.21 -7.36 -1.54
C SER A 309 -2.75 -8.29 -0.45
N ILE A 310 -3.43 -9.36 -0.82
CA ILE A 310 -3.87 -10.38 0.12
C ILE A 310 -2.67 -11.15 0.69
N ILE A 311 -1.72 -11.57 -0.16
CA ILE A 311 -0.48 -12.24 0.29
C ILE A 311 0.37 -11.33 1.17
N GLN A 312 0.45 -10.04 0.86
CA GLN A 312 1.07 -9.03 1.72
C GLN A 312 0.46 -9.00 3.12
N CYS A 313 -0.87 -9.08 3.24
CA CYS A 313 -1.56 -9.15 4.52
C CYS A 313 -1.17 -10.42 5.31
N VAL A 314 -1.04 -11.54 4.62
CA VAL A 314 -0.60 -12.81 5.26
C VAL A 314 0.81 -12.66 5.81
N THR A 315 1.76 -12.19 4.99
CA THR A 315 3.15 -11.96 5.42
C THR A 315 3.23 -10.99 6.59
N PHE A 316 2.48 -9.90 6.55
CA PHE A 316 2.41 -8.91 7.63
C PHE A 316 1.99 -9.54 8.96
N LYS A 317 0.97 -10.40 8.93
CA LYS A 317 0.47 -11.09 10.13
C LYS A 317 1.45 -12.14 10.63
N GLU A 318 2.00 -12.97 9.75
CA GLU A 318 2.99 -14.00 10.08
C GLU A 318 4.25 -13.41 10.72
N GLN A 319 4.70 -12.25 10.22
CA GLN A 319 5.86 -11.52 10.73
C GLN A 319 5.56 -10.69 11.99
N GLN A 320 4.32 -10.70 12.50
CA GLN A 320 3.92 -9.99 13.71
C GLN A 320 4.29 -8.49 13.68
N ILE A 321 4.03 -7.81 12.55
CA ILE A 321 4.48 -6.43 12.33
C ILE A 321 3.87 -5.46 13.35
N ASN A 322 2.59 -5.63 13.72
CA ASN A 322 1.94 -4.78 14.71
C ASN A 322 2.58 -4.89 16.10
N GLU A 323 3.00 -6.09 16.48
CA GLU A 323 3.71 -6.38 17.73
C GLU A 323 5.08 -5.71 17.72
N LYS A 324 5.82 -5.79 16.62
CA LYS A 324 7.12 -5.13 16.44
C LYS A 324 7.00 -3.60 16.48
N ILE A 325 5.98 -3.03 15.82
CA ILE A 325 5.70 -1.58 15.88
C ILE A 325 5.39 -1.18 17.34
N ARG A 326 4.58 -1.94 18.06
CA ARG A 326 4.26 -1.65 19.47
C ARG A 326 5.51 -1.68 20.35
N ALA A 327 6.35 -2.68 20.20
CA ALA A 327 7.60 -2.80 20.94
C ALA A 327 8.58 -1.65 20.65
N SER A 328 8.74 -1.29 19.37
CA SER A 328 9.60 -0.15 18.95
C SER A 328 9.15 1.21 19.52
N LEU A 329 7.85 1.37 19.81
CA LEU A 329 7.32 2.61 20.39
C LEU A 329 7.32 2.60 21.93
N GLY A 330 7.83 1.54 22.58
CA GLY A 330 7.93 1.44 24.04
C GLY A 330 6.58 1.40 24.76
N THR A 331 5.52 0.91 24.11
CA THR A 331 4.17 0.81 24.65
C THR A 331 3.78 -0.65 24.79
N GLU A 332 4.13 -1.25 25.92
CA GLU A 332 3.63 -2.57 26.35
C GLU A 332 2.12 -2.56 26.62
#